data_89c5f4101d63b03518d2b9d49330b6e7
#
_entry.id   89c5f4101d63b03518d2b9d49330b6e7
#
_cell.length_a   1.000
_cell.length_b   1.000
_cell.length_c   1.000
_cell.angle_alpha   90.00
_cell.angle_beta   90.00
_cell.angle_gamma   90.00
#
_symmetry.space_group_name_H-M   'P 1'
#
loop_
_entity.id
_entity.type
_entity.pdbx_description
1 polymer ?
#
loop_
_entity_poly.entity_id
_entity_poly.type
_entity_poly.pdbx_seq_one_letter_code
_entity_poly.pdbx_strand_id
1 'polypeptide(L)'
;MSDRSQLRARANIVYLLMVLFACAIAVKLFTIQLVEGDKWRAKAEHVSTAYRTVQPDRGHIYSEDGRLLATSVPEYDVRMDMVAAALTNEIFRANIDSLSWCLADLFGDRTAAEYKRDLTDARARKERYYLVKRKADHTQVQRLKEFPLYRLGRYKSGLVTEKRTVRAHPFGRLAARAVGYVLRDSSAIGLEGGYDKWLKGTTGRRLERRLTGGVWMPMDDGDGTDPVPGSDIHTTIDINLQDVADAALERQLRHHGAQYGTVVVMEVATGYVKAISNLTRVNDSVYVESLNHAIAGATEPGSTFKLASLMVGIEDGRIKATDTVDTKRGQVRFHDRIMKDSHEGGFGRITVQRALEVSANTGISVAVHRAYQKDPKRFVEGLKRMGLHQPTGVLVPGEPVPTLRGPGEKGWSGVSLPWMSIGYEVALTPLQVLTFYNAVANKGRMMQPQFVERITRNGRTVEEFKPVVMNERIASESTIATVHDMLVGVVDSGTATNLKAAHFAIAGKTGTAQIARNGSYRENGVSYQASFVGYFPADAPKYSCIVVVNGPTTSGYYGNVVAGPIFKEIADKIYSNRLELQQPTRLAEVTGPRTPVSMGGHAGDIRTALQGLHVPFS
;
A
#
# COMPACT_ATOMS: atom_id res chain seq x y z
N MET A 1 -72.13 -45.98 54.69
CA MET A 1 -70.74 -46.34 54.38
C MET A 1 -69.85 -45.33 55.08
N SER A 2 -68.90 -45.79 56.01
CA SER A 2 -68.20 -44.85 56.83
C SER A 2 -67.15 -44.04 56.03
N ASP A 3 -66.97 -42.76 56.37
CA ASP A 3 -65.99 -41.86 55.80
C ASP A 3 -64.57 -42.45 55.54
N ARG A 4 -64.17 -43.39 56.36
CA ARG A 4 -62.93 -44.13 56.24
C ARG A 4 -62.85 -45.01 54.99
N SER A 5 -63.95 -45.57 54.50
CA SER A 5 -63.93 -46.40 53.29
C SER A 5 -63.85 -45.56 52.04
N GLN A 6 -64.43 -44.34 51.99
CA GLN A 6 -64.28 -43.40 50.93
C GLN A 6 -62.88 -42.80 50.85
N LEU A 7 -62.23 -42.52 52.01
CA LEU A 7 -60.86 -42.03 52.07
C LEU A 7 -59.86 -43.09 51.55
N ARG A 8 -60.04 -44.37 51.93
CA ARG A 8 -59.23 -45.47 51.40
C ARG A 8 -59.42 -45.68 49.90
N ALA A 9 -60.64 -45.59 49.40
CA ALA A 9 -60.89 -45.72 47.97
C ALA A 9 -60.20 -44.58 47.17
N ARG A 10 -60.27 -43.35 47.67
CA ARG A 10 -59.56 -42.18 47.04
C ARG A 10 -58.04 -42.35 47.11
N ALA A 11 -57.47 -42.78 48.23
CA ALA A 11 -56.05 -43.05 48.38
C ALA A 11 -55.59 -44.17 47.43
N ASN A 12 -56.36 -45.26 47.29
CA ASN A 12 -56.04 -46.33 46.35
C ASN A 12 -56.08 -45.89 44.90
N ILE A 13 -57.04 -44.99 44.52
CA ILE A 13 -57.08 -44.41 43.17
C ILE A 13 -55.83 -43.55 42.89
N VAL A 14 -55.42 -42.73 43.85
CA VAL A 14 -54.19 -41.91 43.71
C VAL A 14 -52.94 -42.81 43.58
N TYR A 15 -52.89 -43.86 44.42
CA TYR A 15 -51.78 -44.85 44.37
C TYR A 15 -51.77 -45.57 43.00
N LEU A 16 -52.92 -46.00 42.50
CA LEU A 16 -53.05 -46.66 41.20
C LEU A 16 -52.58 -45.71 40.07
N LEU A 17 -52.98 -44.42 40.11
CA LEU A 17 -52.54 -43.43 39.14
C LEU A 17 -51.02 -43.20 39.20
N MET A 18 -50.42 -43.18 40.39
CA MET A 18 -48.95 -43.08 40.54
C MET A 18 -48.23 -44.31 39.97
N VAL A 19 -48.76 -45.53 40.21
CA VAL A 19 -48.20 -46.77 39.64
C VAL A 19 -48.30 -46.77 38.11
N LEU A 20 -49.48 -46.40 37.57
CA LEU A 20 -49.65 -46.29 36.12
C LEU A 20 -48.71 -45.26 35.50
N PHE A 21 -48.51 -44.13 36.16
CA PHE A 21 -47.56 -43.10 35.69
C PHE A 21 -46.11 -43.62 35.72
N ALA A 22 -45.72 -44.34 36.81
CA ALA A 22 -44.39 -44.96 36.89
C ALA A 22 -44.20 -46.02 35.80
N CYS A 23 -45.22 -46.85 35.52
CA CYS A 23 -45.19 -47.83 34.44
C CYS A 23 -45.09 -47.15 33.06
N ALA A 24 -45.80 -46.04 32.83
CA ALA A 24 -45.70 -45.28 31.58
C ALA A 24 -44.30 -44.69 31.38
N ILE A 25 -43.64 -44.18 32.43
CA ILE A 25 -42.24 -43.73 32.39
C ILE A 25 -41.32 -44.89 32.04
N ALA A 26 -41.47 -46.06 32.69
CA ALA A 26 -40.65 -47.24 32.45
C ALA A 26 -40.79 -47.73 30.99
N VAL A 27 -41.98 -47.80 30.47
CA VAL A 27 -42.26 -48.16 29.06
C VAL A 27 -41.64 -47.14 28.10
N LYS A 28 -41.75 -45.83 28.41
CA LYS A 28 -41.15 -44.80 27.58
C LYS A 28 -39.61 -44.86 27.60
N LEU A 29 -39.03 -45.10 28.76
CA LEU A 29 -37.57 -45.30 28.87
C LEU A 29 -37.10 -46.53 28.08
N PHE A 30 -37.84 -47.66 28.17
CA PHE A 30 -37.53 -48.86 27.41
C PHE A 30 -37.63 -48.59 25.89
N THR A 31 -38.66 -47.89 25.44
CA THR A 31 -38.85 -47.52 24.04
C THR A 31 -37.70 -46.65 23.55
N ILE A 32 -37.31 -45.61 24.33
CA ILE A 32 -36.20 -44.71 23.94
C ILE A 32 -34.86 -45.44 23.89
N GLN A 33 -34.58 -46.36 24.87
CA GLN A 33 -33.28 -47.02 24.96
C GLN A 33 -33.13 -48.20 23.99
N LEU A 34 -34.16 -49.00 23.73
CA LEU A 34 -34.03 -50.23 22.96
C LEU A 34 -34.71 -50.14 21.59
N VAL A 35 -35.79 -49.45 21.45
CA VAL A 35 -36.50 -49.36 20.16
C VAL A 35 -36.05 -48.13 19.32
N GLU A 36 -35.88 -47.01 19.99
CA GLU A 36 -35.44 -45.76 19.34
C GLU A 36 -33.92 -45.46 19.52
N GLY A 37 -33.19 -46.35 20.19
CA GLY A 37 -31.81 -46.12 20.61
C GLY A 37 -30.87 -45.76 19.47
N ASP A 38 -30.99 -46.46 18.34
CA ASP A 38 -30.16 -46.21 17.16
C ASP A 38 -30.49 -44.88 16.52
N LYS A 39 -31.77 -44.52 16.47
CA LYS A 39 -32.25 -43.22 15.97
C LYS A 39 -31.70 -42.07 16.82
N TRP A 40 -31.71 -42.21 18.14
CA TRP A 40 -31.19 -41.17 19.03
C TRP A 40 -29.68 -41.10 19.03
N ARG A 41 -28.98 -42.24 18.87
CA ARG A 41 -27.53 -42.28 18.68
C ARG A 41 -27.11 -41.61 17.38
N ALA A 42 -27.74 -41.94 16.28
CA ALA A 42 -27.51 -41.29 14.97
C ALA A 42 -27.76 -39.76 15.03
N LYS A 43 -28.85 -39.35 15.71
CA LYS A 43 -29.16 -37.94 15.92
C LYS A 43 -28.12 -37.23 16.83
N ALA A 44 -27.64 -37.90 17.89
CA ALA A 44 -26.58 -37.40 18.75
C ALA A 44 -25.25 -37.27 17.99
N GLU A 45 -24.93 -38.22 17.14
CA GLU A 45 -23.75 -38.20 16.27
C GLU A 45 -23.83 -37.05 15.27
N HIS A 46 -24.96 -36.84 14.61
CA HIS A 46 -25.20 -35.72 13.71
C HIS A 46 -25.13 -34.34 14.39
N VAL A 47 -25.52 -34.23 15.63
CA VAL A 47 -25.46 -32.98 16.42
C VAL A 47 -24.08 -32.77 17.02
N SER A 48 -23.31 -33.84 17.24
CA SER A 48 -21.98 -33.78 17.85
C SER A 48 -20.83 -33.71 16.85
N THR A 49 -21.05 -34.03 15.57
CA THR A 49 -20.02 -33.98 14.52
C THR A 49 -20.46 -33.05 13.39
N ALA A 50 -19.55 -32.25 12.87
CA ALA A 50 -19.79 -31.40 11.71
C ALA A 50 -18.49 -31.20 10.90
N TYR A 51 -18.65 -31.19 9.57
CA TYR A 51 -17.56 -30.72 8.72
C TYR A 51 -17.44 -29.20 8.85
N ARG A 52 -16.27 -28.75 9.30
CA ARG A 52 -15.95 -27.33 9.39
C ARG A 52 -14.96 -26.94 8.33
N THR A 53 -15.18 -25.77 7.75
CA THR A 53 -14.24 -25.15 6.81
C THR A 53 -13.00 -24.71 7.57
N VAL A 54 -11.84 -25.17 7.10
CA VAL A 54 -10.54 -24.73 7.59
C VAL A 54 -9.99 -23.70 6.62
N GLN A 55 -9.72 -22.51 7.12
CA GLN A 55 -9.16 -21.43 6.31
C GLN A 55 -7.69 -21.70 6.02
N PRO A 56 -7.23 -21.48 4.79
CA PRO A 56 -5.82 -21.56 4.43
C PRO A 56 -5.03 -20.39 5.01
N ASP A 57 -3.75 -20.59 5.21
CA ASP A 57 -2.84 -19.47 5.42
C ASP A 57 -2.70 -18.67 4.13
N ARG A 58 -2.89 -17.34 4.22
CA ARG A 58 -2.79 -16.43 3.08
C ARG A 58 -1.33 -16.26 2.67
N GLY A 59 -1.03 -16.26 1.38
CA GLY A 59 0.32 -16.13 0.82
C GLY A 59 1.03 -14.85 1.28
N HIS A 60 2.34 -14.84 1.22
CA HIS A 60 3.18 -13.71 1.61
C HIS A 60 3.26 -12.65 0.50
N ILE A 61 3.55 -11.40 0.88
CA ILE A 61 3.88 -10.33 -0.05
C ILE A 61 5.32 -9.89 0.25
N TYR A 62 6.18 -9.99 -0.75
CA TYR A 62 7.60 -9.66 -0.65
C TYR A 62 7.92 -8.37 -1.39
N SER A 63 8.89 -7.59 -0.89
CA SER A 63 9.54 -6.51 -1.62
C SER A 63 10.46 -7.08 -2.72
N GLU A 64 11.01 -6.21 -3.56
CA GLU A 64 11.92 -6.58 -4.66
C GLU A 64 13.13 -7.39 -4.16
N ASP A 65 13.68 -7.05 -3.00
CA ASP A 65 14.82 -7.71 -2.37
C ASP A 65 14.44 -8.89 -1.46
N GLY A 66 13.19 -9.32 -1.49
CA GLY A 66 12.71 -10.52 -0.78
C GLY A 66 12.36 -10.32 0.68
N ARG A 67 12.28 -9.08 1.19
CA ARG A 67 11.79 -8.79 2.54
C ARG A 67 10.26 -8.87 2.61
N LEU A 68 9.72 -9.31 3.75
CA LEU A 68 8.27 -9.49 3.95
C LEU A 68 7.56 -8.16 4.15
N LEU A 69 6.73 -7.75 3.19
CA LEU A 69 5.82 -6.58 3.32
C LEU A 69 4.53 -6.95 4.05
N ALA A 70 3.99 -8.15 3.76
CA ALA A 70 2.86 -8.70 4.49
C ALA A 70 3.02 -10.22 4.64
N THR A 71 2.69 -10.74 5.82
CA THR A 71 2.83 -12.16 6.14
C THR A 71 1.72 -12.65 7.05
N SER A 72 1.42 -13.95 6.96
CA SER A 72 0.46 -14.62 7.82
C SER A 72 1.21 -15.23 9.00
N VAL A 73 0.98 -14.72 10.21
CA VAL A 73 1.62 -15.21 11.44
C VAL A 73 0.60 -15.89 12.34
N PRO A 74 0.94 -17.02 12.99
CA PRO A 74 0.06 -17.66 13.95
C PRO A 74 0.04 -16.88 15.27
N GLU A 75 -1.14 -16.50 15.69
CA GLU A 75 -1.44 -16.10 17.08
C GLU A 75 -2.27 -17.19 17.76
N TYR A 76 -2.18 -17.25 19.07
CA TYR A 76 -2.89 -18.26 19.85
C TYR A 76 -3.71 -17.61 20.95
N ASP A 77 -4.99 -17.98 21.03
CA ASP A 77 -5.77 -17.76 22.25
C ASP A 77 -5.51 -18.93 23.20
N VAL A 78 -4.94 -18.62 24.36
CA VAL A 78 -4.66 -19.59 25.42
C VAL A 78 -5.87 -19.67 26.32
N ARG A 79 -6.42 -20.87 26.43
CA ARG A 79 -7.60 -21.17 27.25
C ARG A 79 -7.35 -22.35 28.17
N MET A 80 -8.22 -22.48 29.18
CA MET A 80 -8.12 -23.59 30.14
C MET A 80 -9.50 -24.18 30.43
N ASP A 81 -9.62 -25.50 30.28
CA ASP A 81 -10.77 -26.26 30.77
C ASP A 81 -10.58 -26.57 32.26
N MET A 82 -11.28 -25.79 33.08
CA MET A 82 -11.21 -25.94 34.54
C MET A 82 -11.86 -27.22 35.08
N VAL A 83 -12.55 -27.98 34.22
CA VAL A 83 -13.28 -29.20 34.56
C VAL A 83 -12.75 -30.42 33.81
N ALA A 84 -11.54 -30.32 33.24
CA ALA A 84 -10.90 -31.44 32.55
C ALA A 84 -10.84 -32.66 33.47
N ALA A 85 -11.23 -33.83 32.94
CA ALA A 85 -11.48 -35.04 33.76
C ALA A 85 -10.29 -35.47 34.64
N ALA A 86 -9.06 -35.27 34.19
CA ALA A 86 -7.85 -35.62 34.92
C ALA A 86 -7.24 -34.43 35.71
N LEU A 87 -7.85 -33.25 35.69
CA LEU A 87 -7.46 -32.08 36.48
C LEU A 87 -8.12 -32.19 37.88
N THR A 88 -7.53 -32.94 38.80
CA THR A 88 -8.02 -33.04 40.19
C THR A 88 -7.79 -31.73 40.95
N ASN A 89 -8.49 -31.57 42.09
CA ASN A 89 -8.28 -30.42 42.96
C ASN A 89 -6.88 -30.42 43.60
N GLU A 90 -6.31 -31.58 43.84
CA GLU A 90 -4.95 -31.72 44.36
C GLU A 90 -3.90 -31.25 43.34
N ILE A 91 -4.00 -31.72 42.10
CA ILE A 91 -3.10 -31.29 41.02
C ILE A 91 -3.21 -29.77 40.79
N PHE A 92 -4.42 -29.23 40.79
CA PHE A 92 -4.63 -27.79 40.62
C PHE A 92 -3.99 -26.99 41.75
N ARG A 93 -4.30 -27.32 43.01
CA ARG A 93 -3.77 -26.62 44.18
C ARG A 93 -2.24 -26.71 44.30
N ALA A 94 -1.64 -27.85 43.96
CA ALA A 94 -0.20 -28.04 44.01
C ALA A 94 0.58 -27.19 42.98
N ASN A 95 -0.06 -26.77 41.90
CA ASN A 95 0.64 -26.09 40.79
C ASN A 95 0.19 -24.64 40.56
N ILE A 96 -0.94 -24.19 41.13
CA ILE A 96 -1.54 -22.90 40.79
C ILE A 96 -0.64 -21.70 41.13
N ASP A 97 0.10 -21.75 42.22
CA ASP A 97 0.99 -20.66 42.63
C ASP A 97 2.15 -20.50 41.67
N SER A 98 2.83 -21.59 41.36
CA SER A 98 3.94 -21.60 40.39
C SER A 98 3.48 -21.27 38.98
N LEU A 99 2.31 -21.78 38.56
CA LEU A 99 1.73 -21.42 37.26
C LEU A 99 1.42 -19.94 37.17
N SER A 100 0.79 -19.37 38.18
CA SER A 100 0.42 -17.95 38.20
C SER A 100 1.64 -17.03 38.14
N TRP A 101 2.72 -17.41 38.83
CA TRP A 101 3.99 -16.70 38.76
C TRP A 101 4.60 -16.76 37.35
N CYS A 102 4.65 -17.95 36.74
CA CYS A 102 5.16 -18.12 35.38
C CYS A 102 4.32 -17.36 34.33
N LEU A 103 2.99 -17.31 34.49
CA LEU A 103 2.12 -16.55 33.60
C LEU A 103 2.36 -15.04 33.72
N ALA A 104 2.53 -14.55 34.96
CA ALA A 104 2.83 -13.16 35.22
C ALA A 104 4.19 -12.75 34.63
N ASP A 105 5.22 -13.60 34.80
CA ASP A 105 6.56 -13.37 34.23
C ASP A 105 6.54 -13.37 32.68
N LEU A 106 5.85 -14.34 32.07
CA LEU A 106 5.80 -14.48 30.61
C LEU A 106 5.05 -13.35 29.93
N PHE A 107 3.91 -12.93 30.48
CA PHE A 107 3.00 -12.01 29.79
C PHE A 107 3.09 -10.57 30.30
N GLY A 108 3.49 -10.33 31.53
CA GLY A 108 3.69 -9.00 32.11
C GLY A 108 2.43 -8.13 32.19
N ASP A 109 1.24 -8.70 31.96
CA ASP A 109 -0.03 -7.94 31.88
C ASP A 109 -0.84 -7.98 33.18
N ARG A 110 -0.54 -8.93 34.07
CA ARG A 110 -1.16 -9.09 35.38
C ARG A 110 -0.13 -9.60 36.41
N THR A 111 -0.39 -9.34 37.66
CA THR A 111 0.41 -9.89 38.75
C THR A 111 0.12 -11.39 38.97
N ALA A 112 1.05 -12.10 39.61
CA ALA A 112 0.86 -13.51 39.99
C ALA A 112 -0.37 -13.71 40.89
N ALA A 113 -0.63 -12.75 41.78
CA ALA A 113 -1.80 -12.80 42.67
C ALA A 113 -3.13 -12.67 41.89
N GLU A 114 -3.17 -11.82 40.89
CA GLU A 114 -4.34 -11.66 39.99
C GLU A 114 -4.56 -12.91 39.17
N TYR A 115 -3.53 -13.47 38.52
CA TYR A 115 -3.65 -14.75 37.81
C TYR A 115 -4.15 -15.88 38.73
N LYS A 116 -3.61 -16.00 39.94
CA LYS A 116 -4.04 -17.01 40.89
C LYS A 116 -5.51 -16.86 41.26
N ARG A 117 -5.95 -15.64 41.60
CA ARG A 117 -7.34 -15.33 41.92
C ARG A 117 -8.26 -15.70 40.76
N ASP A 118 -7.97 -15.17 39.56
CA ASP A 118 -8.80 -15.34 38.38
C ASP A 118 -8.95 -16.81 37.96
N LEU A 119 -7.86 -17.60 38.02
CA LEU A 119 -7.87 -19.04 37.73
C LEU A 119 -8.62 -19.84 38.80
N THR A 120 -8.47 -19.46 40.07
CA THR A 120 -9.19 -20.10 41.18
C THR A 120 -10.69 -19.85 41.10
N ASP A 121 -11.08 -18.61 40.79
CA ASP A 121 -12.47 -18.21 40.61
C ASP A 121 -13.11 -18.90 39.38
N ALA A 122 -12.38 -18.99 38.26
CA ALA A 122 -12.83 -19.72 37.10
C ALA A 122 -13.04 -21.22 37.37
N ARG A 123 -12.17 -21.81 38.20
CA ARG A 123 -12.35 -23.19 38.64
C ARG A 123 -13.56 -23.37 39.56
N ALA A 124 -13.79 -22.44 40.49
CA ALA A 124 -14.96 -22.46 41.36
C ALA A 124 -16.27 -22.37 40.55
N ARG A 125 -16.27 -21.54 39.50
CA ARG A 125 -17.40 -21.41 38.54
C ARG A 125 -17.49 -22.59 37.55
N LYS A 126 -16.56 -23.54 37.57
CA LYS A 126 -16.49 -24.70 36.67
C LYS A 126 -16.47 -24.30 35.18
N GLU A 127 -15.74 -23.26 34.87
CA GLU A 127 -15.64 -22.78 33.49
C GLU A 127 -14.85 -23.76 32.61
N ARG A 128 -15.46 -24.25 31.53
CA ARG A 128 -14.82 -25.21 30.61
C ARG A 128 -13.94 -24.58 29.57
N TYR A 129 -14.00 -23.25 29.42
CA TYR A 129 -13.34 -22.54 28.32
C TYR A 129 -12.83 -21.18 28.75
N TYR A 130 -12.23 -21.15 29.95
CA TYR A 130 -11.70 -19.93 30.54
C TYR A 130 -10.58 -19.34 29.67
N LEU A 131 -10.68 -18.06 29.33
CA LEU A 131 -9.65 -17.36 28.55
C LEU A 131 -8.53 -16.88 29.47
N VAL A 132 -7.35 -17.48 29.37
CA VAL A 132 -6.16 -17.11 30.12
C VAL A 132 -5.45 -15.93 29.47
N LYS A 133 -5.17 -16.01 28.16
CA LYS A 133 -4.48 -14.98 27.40
C LYS A 133 -4.94 -14.98 25.95
N ARG A 134 -5.15 -13.79 25.38
CA ARG A 134 -5.34 -13.59 23.93
C ARG A 134 -4.02 -13.25 23.25
N LYS A 135 -3.90 -13.59 21.98
CA LYS A 135 -2.81 -13.18 21.08
C LYS A 135 -1.42 -13.57 21.59
N ALA A 136 -1.29 -14.75 22.19
CA ALA A 136 0.03 -15.29 22.49
C ALA A 136 0.75 -15.69 21.20
N ASP A 137 2.02 -15.37 21.08
CA ASP A 137 2.84 -15.77 19.94
C ASP A 137 3.29 -17.25 20.06
N HIS A 138 3.90 -17.78 19.01
CA HIS A 138 4.36 -19.17 18.98
C HIS A 138 5.40 -19.46 20.06
N THR A 139 6.34 -18.56 20.30
CA THR A 139 7.40 -18.70 21.31
C THR A 139 6.81 -18.73 22.71
N GLN A 140 5.86 -17.85 23.00
CA GLN A 140 5.14 -17.82 24.26
C GLN A 140 4.37 -19.12 24.51
N VAL A 141 3.70 -19.66 23.47
CA VAL A 141 2.97 -20.94 23.59
C VAL A 141 3.92 -22.11 23.81
N GLN A 142 5.09 -22.15 23.21
CA GLN A 142 6.08 -23.21 23.49
C GLN A 142 6.57 -23.13 24.94
N ARG A 143 6.97 -21.95 25.43
CA ARG A 143 7.35 -21.75 26.83
C ARG A 143 6.22 -22.09 27.80
N LEU A 144 4.99 -21.73 27.47
CA LEU A 144 3.81 -22.00 28.27
C LEU A 144 3.55 -23.50 28.48
N LYS A 145 3.85 -24.34 27.48
CA LYS A 145 3.72 -25.80 27.58
C LYS A 145 4.69 -26.42 28.61
N GLU A 146 5.78 -25.73 28.94
CA GLU A 146 6.77 -26.18 29.93
C GLU A 146 6.42 -25.76 31.35
N PHE A 147 5.42 -24.90 31.56
CA PHE A 147 5.03 -24.39 32.87
C PHE A 147 4.44 -25.44 33.79
N PRO A 148 4.59 -25.26 35.12
CA PRO A 148 3.91 -26.10 36.11
C PRO A 148 2.42 -26.19 35.75
N LEU A 149 1.85 -27.38 35.96
CA LEU A 149 0.53 -27.78 35.52
C LEU A 149 0.45 -28.04 34.01
N TYR A 150 0.81 -27.10 33.13
CA TYR A 150 0.65 -27.21 31.67
C TYR A 150 1.54 -28.30 31.05
N ARG A 151 2.74 -28.52 31.58
CA ARG A 151 3.65 -29.62 31.21
C ARG A 151 3.06 -31.04 31.43
N LEU A 152 1.99 -31.17 32.20
CA LEU A 152 1.29 -32.44 32.39
C LEU A 152 0.43 -32.86 31.18
N GLY A 153 0.40 -32.03 30.16
CA GLY A 153 -0.35 -32.26 28.93
C GLY A 153 -1.83 -31.87 29.04
N ARG A 154 -2.49 -31.76 27.88
CA ARG A 154 -3.84 -31.22 27.73
C ARG A 154 -4.88 -31.81 28.67
N TYR A 155 -4.89 -33.13 28.84
CA TYR A 155 -5.91 -33.82 29.62
C TYR A 155 -5.79 -33.59 31.13
N LYS A 156 -4.57 -33.45 31.65
CA LYS A 156 -4.31 -33.22 33.08
C LYS A 156 -4.25 -31.75 33.46
N SER A 157 -3.96 -30.89 32.52
CA SER A 157 -3.85 -29.43 32.77
C SER A 157 -5.07 -28.64 32.34
N GLY A 158 -5.89 -29.20 31.45
CA GLY A 158 -6.98 -28.46 30.81
C GLY A 158 -6.52 -27.39 29.82
N LEU A 159 -5.23 -27.33 29.48
CA LEU A 159 -4.71 -26.34 28.54
C LEU A 159 -5.29 -26.54 27.12
N VAL A 160 -5.86 -25.49 26.56
CA VAL A 160 -6.36 -25.43 25.18
C VAL A 160 -5.71 -24.25 24.50
N THR A 161 -5.02 -24.48 23.39
CA THR A 161 -4.45 -23.43 22.57
C THR A 161 -5.17 -23.40 21.23
N GLU A 162 -5.81 -22.27 20.90
CA GLU A 162 -6.50 -22.07 19.63
C GLU A 162 -5.63 -21.25 18.71
N LYS A 163 -5.12 -21.87 17.65
CA LYS A 163 -4.38 -21.16 16.59
C LYS A 163 -5.35 -20.28 15.79
N ARG A 164 -4.97 -19.05 15.61
CA ARG A 164 -5.59 -18.09 14.72
C ARG A 164 -4.51 -17.42 13.88
N THR A 165 -4.69 -17.38 12.58
CA THR A 165 -3.75 -16.69 11.69
C THR A 165 -4.13 -15.21 11.60
N VAL A 166 -3.14 -14.34 11.79
CA VAL A 166 -3.27 -12.89 11.73
C VAL A 166 -2.35 -12.36 10.64
N ARG A 167 -2.84 -11.38 9.88
CA ARG A 167 -2.04 -10.70 8.87
C ARG A 167 -1.15 -9.63 9.52
N ALA A 168 0.16 -9.79 9.42
CA ALA A 168 1.14 -8.87 9.94
C ALA A 168 1.84 -8.10 8.82
N HIS A 169 2.20 -6.85 9.10
CA HIS A 169 2.94 -5.95 8.21
C HIS A 169 4.25 -5.56 8.92
N PRO A 170 5.36 -6.27 8.69
CA PRO A 170 6.62 -6.08 9.43
C PRO A 170 7.20 -4.67 9.34
N PHE A 171 6.98 -3.97 8.22
CA PHE A 171 7.42 -2.59 8.02
C PHE A 171 6.38 -1.53 8.46
N GLY A 172 5.35 -1.94 9.21
CA GLY A 172 4.35 -1.05 9.77
C GLY A 172 3.60 -0.27 8.70
N ARG A 173 3.79 1.06 8.68
CA ARG A 173 3.06 1.94 7.75
C ARG A 173 3.66 2.04 6.35
N LEU A 174 4.92 1.60 6.14
CA LEU A 174 5.58 1.75 4.84
C LEU A 174 4.80 1.00 3.73
N ALA A 175 4.37 1.71 2.71
CA ALA A 175 3.53 1.23 1.62
C ALA A 175 2.23 0.53 2.09
N ALA A 176 1.79 0.77 3.34
CA ALA A 176 0.68 0.02 3.95
C ALA A 176 -0.60 0.10 3.13
N ARG A 177 -0.89 1.24 2.52
CA ARG A 177 -2.09 1.42 1.69
C ARG A 177 -1.96 0.79 0.31
N ALA A 178 -0.75 0.74 -0.24
CA ALA A 178 -0.47 0.05 -1.50
C ALA A 178 -0.48 -1.47 -1.31
N VAL A 179 0.20 -1.99 -0.29
CA VAL A 179 0.11 -3.40 0.12
C VAL A 179 -1.34 -3.76 0.46
N GLY A 180 -1.99 -2.93 1.24
CA GLY A 180 -3.40 -3.11 1.60
C GLY A 180 -3.63 -4.09 2.76
N TYR A 181 -4.90 -4.41 2.97
CA TYR A 181 -5.34 -5.34 4.02
C TYR A 181 -6.71 -5.93 3.68
N VAL A 182 -7.02 -7.04 4.32
CA VAL A 182 -8.33 -7.69 4.23
C VAL A 182 -9.24 -7.15 5.32
N LEU A 183 -10.42 -6.68 4.93
CA LEU A 183 -11.46 -6.20 5.83
C LEU A 183 -12.25 -7.38 6.43
N ARG A 184 -13.02 -7.10 7.49
CA ARG A 184 -13.79 -8.14 8.20
C ARG A 184 -14.87 -8.82 7.36
N ASP A 185 -15.39 -8.13 6.36
CA ASP A 185 -16.37 -8.63 5.39
C ASP A 185 -15.75 -9.45 4.25
N SER A 186 -14.44 -9.76 4.36
CA SER A 186 -13.64 -10.45 3.34
C SER A 186 -13.38 -9.63 2.08
N SER A 187 -13.74 -8.34 2.04
CA SER A 187 -13.24 -7.42 1.02
C SER A 187 -11.77 -7.10 1.28
N ALA A 188 -11.00 -6.85 0.25
CA ALA A 188 -9.59 -6.53 0.36
C ALA A 188 -9.23 -5.34 -0.52
N ILE A 189 -8.25 -4.56 -0.07
CA ILE A 189 -7.78 -3.36 -0.75
C ILE A 189 -6.29 -3.44 -1.03
N GLY A 190 -5.79 -2.55 -1.88
CA GLY A 190 -4.38 -2.56 -2.26
C GLY A 190 -4.01 -3.82 -3.06
N LEU A 191 -2.76 -4.26 -2.95
CA LEU A 191 -2.29 -5.52 -3.55
C LEU A 191 -3.02 -6.74 -2.98
N GLU A 192 -3.36 -6.71 -1.69
CA GLU A 192 -4.20 -7.73 -1.07
C GLU A 192 -5.52 -7.93 -1.82
N GLY A 193 -6.13 -6.84 -2.32
CA GLY A 193 -7.36 -6.88 -3.10
C GLY A 193 -7.13 -7.26 -4.56
N GLY A 194 -6.19 -6.60 -5.23
CA GLY A 194 -5.90 -6.83 -6.65
C GLY A 194 -5.45 -8.24 -6.96
N TYR A 195 -4.75 -8.87 -6.01
CA TYR A 195 -4.19 -10.20 -6.15
C TYR A 195 -4.84 -11.24 -5.23
N ASP A 196 -6.07 -10.98 -4.73
CA ASP A 196 -6.77 -11.86 -3.80
C ASP A 196 -6.91 -13.30 -4.31
N LYS A 197 -7.17 -13.48 -5.60
CA LYS A 197 -7.33 -14.81 -6.22
C LYS A 197 -6.12 -15.73 -6.03
N TRP A 198 -4.91 -15.15 -5.92
CA TRP A 198 -3.68 -15.92 -5.68
C TRP A 198 -3.34 -16.03 -4.19
N LEU A 199 -3.55 -14.93 -3.43
CA LEU A 199 -3.20 -14.85 -2.01
C LEU A 199 -4.07 -15.70 -1.10
N LYS A 200 -5.38 -15.83 -1.37
CA LYS A 200 -6.35 -16.41 -0.43
C LYS A 200 -6.24 -17.92 -0.25
N GLY A 201 -5.59 -18.64 -1.18
CA GLY A 201 -5.52 -20.10 -1.14
C GLY A 201 -6.88 -20.80 -1.36
N THR A 202 -6.95 -22.08 -1.00
CA THR A 202 -8.17 -22.88 -1.10
C THR A 202 -8.53 -23.45 0.26
N THR A 203 -9.79 -23.26 0.68
CA THR A 203 -10.29 -23.76 1.95
C THR A 203 -10.30 -25.30 2.00
N GLY A 204 -9.93 -25.84 3.15
CA GLY A 204 -10.07 -27.25 3.45
C GLY A 204 -11.40 -27.54 4.16
N ARG A 205 -11.69 -28.82 4.34
CA ARG A 205 -12.80 -29.35 5.15
C ARG A 205 -12.26 -30.39 6.11
N ARG A 206 -12.66 -30.28 7.38
CA ARG A 206 -12.25 -31.23 8.41
C ARG A 206 -13.44 -31.59 9.28
N LEU A 207 -13.62 -32.88 9.54
CA LEU A 207 -14.60 -33.35 10.48
C LEU A 207 -14.15 -32.95 11.89
N GLU A 208 -15.00 -32.27 12.61
CA GLU A 208 -14.77 -31.89 13.99
C GLU A 208 -15.91 -32.40 14.86
N ARG A 209 -15.57 -32.90 16.06
CA ARG A 209 -16.52 -33.33 17.07
C ARG A 209 -16.66 -32.27 18.15
N ARG A 210 -17.90 -31.92 18.44
CA ARG A 210 -18.23 -31.02 19.53
C ARG A 210 -18.14 -31.77 20.88
N LEU A 211 -17.22 -31.32 21.71
CA LEU A 211 -17.07 -31.84 23.08
C LEU A 211 -18.03 -31.12 24.03
N THR A 212 -18.28 -31.77 25.21
CA THR A 212 -19.03 -31.12 26.29
C THR A 212 -18.34 -29.80 26.66
N GLY A 213 -19.08 -28.69 26.60
CA GLY A 213 -18.50 -27.33 26.77
C GLY A 213 -18.32 -26.53 25.48
N GLY A 214 -18.76 -27.09 24.33
CA GLY A 214 -18.82 -26.35 23.08
C GLY A 214 -17.52 -26.28 22.28
N VAL A 215 -16.46 -26.94 22.74
CA VAL A 215 -15.17 -27.01 22.02
C VAL A 215 -15.27 -28.05 20.91
N TRP A 216 -14.80 -27.69 19.73
CA TRP A 216 -14.70 -28.59 18.60
C TRP A 216 -13.31 -29.24 18.56
N MET A 217 -13.24 -30.56 18.40
CA MET A 217 -12.00 -31.32 18.30
C MET A 217 -11.92 -31.99 16.94
N PRO A 218 -10.79 -31.83 16.21
CA PRO A 218 -10.56 -32.54 14.97
C PRO A 218 -10.69 -34.04 15.12
N MET A 219 -11.37 -34.68 14.17
CA MET A 219 -11.42 -36.13 13.99
C MET A 219 -10.79 -36.47 12.64
N ASP A 220 -10.04 -37.56 12.61
CA ASP A 220 -9.53 -38.14 11.38
C ASP A 220 -10.56 -39.15 10.86
N ASP A 221 -11.24 -38.80 9.78
CA ASP A 221 -12.24 -39.66 9.15
C ASP A 221 -11.79 -40.13 7.74
N GLY A 222 -10.58 -39.71 7.32
CA GLY A 222 -10.05 -40.00 5.99
C GLY A 222 -10.68 -39.18 4.84
N ASP A 223 -11.83 -38.52 5.06
CA ASP A 223 -12.55 -37.72 4.05
C ASP A 223 -12.27 -36.22 4.17
N GLY A 224 -11.44 -35.80 5.11
CA GLY A 224 -11.00 -34.41 5.28
C GLY A 224 -10.14 -33.96 4.11
N THR A 225 -10.29 -32.69 3.73
CA THR A 225 -9.41 -32.04 2.73
C THR A 225 -8.61 -30.96 3.42
N ASP A 226 -7.28 -31.06 3.40
CA ASP A 226 -6.42 -30.02 3.95
C ASP A 226 -6.53 -28.70 3.16
N PRO A 227 -6.48 -27.56 3.84
CA PRO A 227 -6.44 -26.27 3.16
C PRO A 227 -5.12 -26.11 2.40
N VAL A 228 -5.21 -25.57 1.18
CA VAL A 228 -4.04 -25.25 0.37
C VAL A 228 -3.66 -23.80 0.58
N PRO A 229 -2.45 -23.49 1.10
CA PRO A 229 -1.99 -22.12 1.30
C PRO A 229 -2.04 -21.30 0.01
N GLY A 230 -2.21 -19.98 0.17
CA GLY A 230 -2.13 -19.04 -0.93
C GLY A 230 -0.73 -18.98 -1.55
N SER A 231 -0.67 -18.44 -2.76
CA SER A 231 0.59 -18.19 -3.45
C SER A 231 1.20 -16.88 -2.96
N ASP A 232 2.52 -16.81 -2.97
CA ASP A 232 3.29 -15.64 -2.56
C ASP A 232 3.46 -14.66 -3.73
N ILE A 233 3.45 -13.37 -3.42
CA ILE A 233 3.61 -12.28 -4.38
C ILE A 233 4.96 -11.62 -4.18
N HIS A 234 5.72 -11.46 -5.26
CA HIS A 234 6.96 -10.69 -5.30
C HIS A 234 6.68 -9.36 -6.00
N THR A 235 6.77 -8.28 -5.21
CA THR A 235 6.52 -6.93 -5.72
C THR A 235 7.77 -6.31 -6.32
N THR A 236 7.55 -5.21 -7.06
CA THR A 236 8.60 -4.35 -7.59
C THR A 236 9.06 -3.27 -6.60
N ILE A 237 8.45 -3.23 -5.40
CA ILE A 237 8.72 -2.20 -4.37
C ILE A 237 10.10 -2.44 -3.76
N ASP A 238 10.97 -1.45 -3.88
CA ASP A 238 12.24 -1.36 -3.16
C ASP A 238 11.99 -0.70 -1.79
N ILE A 239 12.12 -1.47 -0.71
CA ILE A 239 11.79 -0.99 0.63
C ILE A 239 12.72 0.14 1.11
N ASN A 240 13.94 0.22 0.60
CA ASN A 240 14.86 1.30 0.96
C ASN A 240 14.43 2.60 0.27
N LEU A 241 14.01 2.54 -1.00
CA LEU A 241 13.45 3.70 -1.70
C LEU A 241 12.10 4.11 -1.10
N GLN A 242 11.29 3.13 -0.69
CA GLN A 242 10.02 3.37 -0.01
C GLN A 242 10.22 4.15 1.29
N ASP A 243 11.21 3.78 2.10
CA ASP A 243 11.53 4.47 3.37
C ASP A 243 11.97 5.92 3.11
N VAL A 244 12.85 6.13 2.14
CA VAL A 244 13.29 7.48 1.74
C VAL A 244 12.12 8.33 1.28
N ALA A 245 11.25 7.78 0.42
CA ALA A 245 10.10 8.51 -0.10
C ALA A 245 9.09 8.88 1.01
N ASP A 246 8.81 7.95 1.93
CA ASP A 246 7.91 8.16 3.05
C ASP A 246 8.45 9.21 4.03
N ALA A 247 9.73 9.10 4.41
CA ALA A 247 10.38 10.03 5.32
C ALA A 247 10.50 11.45 4.74
N ALA A 248 10.87 11.58 3.44
CA ALA A 248 10.94 12.86 2.76
C ALA A 248 9.56 13.52 2.67
N LEU A 249 8.54 12.74 2.30
CA LEU A 249 7.15 13.21 2.23
C LEU A 249 6.67 13.70 3.60
N GLU A 250 6.79 12.89 4.65
CA GLU A 250 6.31 13.25 5.99
C GLU A 250 6.96 14.54 6.51
N ARG A 251 8.27 14.69 6.35
CA ARG A 251 8.98 15.93 6.78
C ARG A 251 8.39 17.16 6.14
N GLN A 252 8.18 17.14 4.83
CA GLN A 252 7.65 18.29 4.10
C GLN A 252 6.17 18.53 4.39
N LEU A 253 5.36 17.48 4.55
CA LEU A 253 3.97 17.63 4.97
C LEU A 253 3.86 18.31 6.34
N ARG A 254 4.70 17.93 7.29
CA ARG A 254 4.78 18.56 8.62
C ARG A 254 5.24 20.01 8.52
N HIS A 255 6.31 20.28 7.75
CA HIS A 255 6.86 21.63 7.59
C HIS A 255 5.85 22.59 6.97
N HIS A 256 5.07 22.13 6.00
CA HIS A 256 4.09 22.96 5.31
C HIS A 256 2.67 22.88 5.90
N GLY A 257 2.45 22.13 6.97
CA GLY A 257 1.13 21.94 7.58
C GLY A 257 0.09 21.39 6.60
N ALA A 258 0.52 20.54 5.66
CA ALA A 258 -0.31 20.08 4.54
C ALA A 258 -1.38 19.07 4.99
N GLN A 259 -2.48 18.96 4.22
CA GLN A 259 -3.56 18.04 4.52
C GLN A 259 -3.20 16.59 4.15
N TYR A 260 -2.63 16.39 2.97
CA TYR A 260 -2.13 15.08 2.53
C TYR A 260 -1.07 15.26 1.45
N GLY A 261 -0.35 14.20 1.17
CA GLY A 261 0.57 14.14 0.05
C GLY A 261 0.79 12.74 -0.45
N THR A 262 1.31 12.63 -1.66
CA THR A 262 1.68 11.36 -2.27
C THR A 262 2.96 11.49 -3.06
N VAL A 263 3.72 10.39 -3.08
CA VAL A 263 4.92 10.20 -3.90
C VAL A 263 4.78 8.88 -4.63
N VAL A 264 5.14 8.86 -5.92
CA VAL A 264 5.33 7.62 -6.67
C VAL A 264 6.65 7.70 -7.42
N VAL A 265 7.47 6.65 -7.29
CA VAL A 265 8.71 6.46 -8.05
C VAL A 265 8.54 5.25 -8.97
N MET A 266 8.84 5.42 -10.25
CA MET A 266 8.65 4.40 -11.27
C MET A 266 9.91 4.24 -12.12
N GLU A 267 10.27 3.02 -12.45
CA GLU A 267 11.35 2.70 -13.39
C GLU A 267 10.89 3.00 -14.82
N VAL A 268 11.71 3.75 -15.57
CA VAL A 268 11.33 4.26 -16.89
C VAL A 268 11.10 3.14 -17.90
N ALA A 269 12.00 2.18 -17.97
CA ALA A 269 11.99 1.15 -19.01
C ALA A 269 10.86 0.11 -18.84
N THR A 270 10.49 -0.20 -17.61
CA THR A 270 9.57 -1.29 -17.27
C THR A 270 8.19 -0.83 -16.86
N GLY A 271 8.07 0.38 -16.31
CA GLY A 271 6.86 0.84 -15.62
C GLY A 271 6.72 0.28 -14.20
N TYR A 272 7.73 -0.40 -13.68
CA TYR A 272 7.73 -0.96 -12.32
C TYR A 272 7.70 0.15 -11.26
N VAL A 273 6.71 0.10 -10.38
CA VAL A 273 6.61 1.04 -9.26
C VAL A 273 7.57 0.60 -8.17
N LYS A 274 8.59 1.41 -7.90
CA LYS A 274 9.65 1.14 -6.91
C LYS A 274 9.32 1.67 -5.53
N ALA A 275 8.54 2.75 -5.44
CA ALA A 275 8.05 3.29 -4.18
C ALA A 275 6.71 4.02 -4.38
N ILE A 276 5.86 3.95 -3.37
CA ILE A 276 4.59 4.67 -3.33
C ILE A 276 4.23 5.00 -1.88
N SER A 277 4.13 6.27 -1.54
CA SER A 277 3.75 6.74 -0.21
C SER A 277 2.54 7.66 -0.31
N ASN A 278 1.59 7.49 0.62
CA ASN A 278 0.34 8.24 0.66
C ASN A 278 0.06 8.64 2.11
N LEU A 279 0.38 9.86 2.48
CA LEU A 279 0.24 10.32 3.86
C LEU A 279 -0.89 11.34 3.98
N THR A 280 -1.81 11.09 4.91
CA THR A 280 -2.94 11.97 5.25
C THR A 280 -2.81 12.42 6.70
N ARG A 281 -3.01 13.72 6.94
CA ARG A 281 -2.99 14.32 8.27
C ARG A 281 -4.20 13.88 9.09
N VAL A 282 -3.96 13.31 10.25
CA VAL A 282 -4.99 12.98 11.24
C VAL A 282 -5.11 14.11 12.28
N ASN A 283 -3.97 14.63 12.70
CA ASN A 283 -3.86 15.78 13.59
C ASN A 283 -2.52 16.52 13.33
N ASP A 284 -2.18 17.53 14.11
CA ASP A 284 -1.02 18.38 13.88
C ASP A 284 0.33 17.63 13.89
N SER A 285 0.39 16.49 14.53
CA SER A 285 1.62 15.71 14.70
C SER A 285 1.59 14.30 14.07
N VAL A 286 0.46 13.87 13.50
CA VAL A 286 0.31 12.49 13.03
C VAL A 286 -0.17 12.45 11.59
N TYR A 287 0.63 11.79 10.74
CA TYR A 287 0.30 11.44 9.36
C TYR A 287 0.24 9.92 9.23
N VAL A 288 -0.78 9.42 8.52
CA VAL A 288 -1.02 7.99 8.32
C VAL A 288 -1.36 7.68 6.86
N GLU A 289 -1.10 6.47 6.42
CA GLU A 289 -1.58 5.97 5.12
C GLU A 289 -3.05 5.54 5.22
N SER A 290 -3.98 6.46 4.92
CA SER A 290 -5.44 6.21 4.99
C SER A 290 -6.08 5.98 3.63
N LEU A 291 -5.67 6.71 2.61
CA LEU A 291 -6.18 6.62 1.24
C LEU A 291 -5.01 6.54 0.25
N ASN A 292 -5.14 5.74 -0.79
CA ASN A 292 -4.17 5.72 -1.89
C ASN A 292 -4.42 6.90 -2.83
N HIS A 293 -3.93 8.08 -2.45
CA HIS A 293 -4.08 9.31 -3.24
C HIS A 293 -3.44 9.20 -4.61
N ALA A 294 -2.37 8.43 -4.75
CA ALA A 294 -1.67 8.23 -6.01
C ALA A 294 -2.55 7.56 -7.08
N ILE A 295 -3.38 6.60 -6.67
CA ILE A 295 -4.18 5.76 -7.58
C ILE A 295 -5.65 6.22 -7.62
N ALA A 296 -6.23 6.59 -6.48
CA ALA A 296 -7.66 6.92 -6.38
C ALA A 296 -7.96 8.43 -6.36
N GLY A 297 -6.96 9.26 -6.14
CA GLY A 297 -7.13 10.71 -5.99
C GLY A 297 -7.05 11.46 -7.32
N ALA A 298 -8.10 11.41 -8.14
CA ALA A 298 -8.14 12.24 -9.35
C ALA A 298 -8.40 13.71 -9.01
N THR A 299 -7.51 14.58 -9.47
CA THR A 299 -7.57 16.03 -9.27
C THR A 299 -7.20 16.77 -10.56
N GLU A 300 -7.45 18.05 -10.60
CA GLU A 300 -6.95 18.91 -11.69
C GLU A 300 -5.41 19.00 -11.61
N PRO A 301 -4.67 18.50 -12.63
CA PRO A 301 -3.21 18.43 -12.59
C PRO A 301 -2.52 19.80 -12.67
N GLY A 302 -3.26 20.84 -13.05
CA GLY A 302 -2.73 22.18 -13.22
C GLY A 302 -1.55 22.23 -14.19
N SER A 303 -0.53 23.02 -13.86
CA SER A 303 0.59 23.32 -14.78
C SER A 303 1.42 22.11 -15.23
N THR A 304 1.30 20.95 -14.60
CA THR A 304 1.93 19.71 -15.09
C THR A 304 1.30 19.25 -16.41
N PHE A 305 0.05 19.58 -16.66
CA PHE A 305 -0.67 19.26 -17.91
C PHE A 305 -0.23 20.09 -19.13
N LYS A 306 0.43 21.25 -18.92
CA LYS A 306 0.93 22.10 -20.00
C LYS A 306 1.84 21.36 -20.96
N LEU A 307 2.58 20.36 -20.47
CA LEU A 307 3.41 19.49 -21.31
C LEU A 307 2.55 18.77 -22.36
N ALA A 308 1.50 18.08 -21.94
CA ALA A 308 0.60 17.36 -22.84
C ALA A 308 -0.05 18.31 -23.87
N SER A 309 -0.45 19.50 -23.41
CA SER A 309 -1.05 20.51 -24.27
C SER A 309 -0.12 20.99 -25.36
N LEU A 310 1.14 21.25 -25.04
CA LEU A 310 2.14 21.64 -26.05
C LEU A 310 2.55 20.48 -26.94
N MET A 311 2.65 19.27 -26.39
CA MET A 311 2.96 18.07 -27.18
C MET A 311 1.95 17.86 -28.30
N VAL A 312 0.64 18.04 -28.05
CA VAL A 312 -0.39 17.96 -29.09
C VAL A 312 -0.13 18.99 -30.18
N GLY A 313 0.18 20.24 -29.78
CA GLY A 313 0.42 21.33 -30.74
C GLY A 313 1.69 21.15 -31.58
N ILE A 314 2.75 20.63 -30.96
CA ILE A 314 4.03 20.37 -31.64
C ILE A 314 3.88 19.18 -32.58
N GLU A 315 3.27 18.10 -32.14
CA GLU A 315 3.03 16.86 -32.92
C GLU A 315 2.14 17.14 -34.14
N ASP A 316 1.12 17.99 -33.99
CA ASP A 316 0.26 18.44 -35.12
C ASP A 316 0.93 19.48 -36.03
N GLY A 317 2.16 19.94 -35.73
CA GLY A 317 2.88 20.97 -36.46
C GLY A 317 2.25 22.38 -36.38
N ARG A 318 1.31 22.59 -35.43
CA ARG A 318 0.59 23.86 -35.25
C ARG A 318 1.28 24.81 -34.26
N ILE A 319 2.20 24.31 -33.46
CA ILE A 319 2.99 25.06 -32.50
C ILE A 319 4.45 24.63 -32.64
N LYS A 320 5.36 25.60 -32.63
CA LYS A 320 6.82 25.37 -32.58
C LYS A 320 7.35 25.88 -31.23
N ALA A 321 8.39 25.25 -30.71
CA ALA A 321 9.07 25.68 -29.47
C ALA A 321 9.58 27.13 -29.57
N THR A 322 10.01 27.52 -30.77
CA THR A 322 10.54 28.84 -31.10
C THR A 322 9.47 29.91 -31.41
N ASP A 323 8.19 29.53 -31.57
CA ASP A 323 7.10 30.47 -31.77
C ASP A 323 7.03 31.46 -30.60
N THR A 324 6.74 32.73 -30.90
CA THR A 324 6.63 33.76 -29.89
C THR A 324 5.17 33.99 -29.47
N VAL A 325 4.97 34.15 -28.17
CA VAL A 325 3.69 34.53 -27.58
C VAL A 325 3.87 35.75 -26.69
N ASP A 326 2.87 36.63 -26.71
CA ASP A 326 2.82 37.78 -25.81
C ASP A 326 1.94 37.45 -24.61
N THR A 327 2.51 37.50 -23.43
CA THR A 327 1.83 37.21 -22.17
C THR A 327 0.90 38.32 -21.67
N LYS A 328 0.74 39.39 -22.45
CA LYS A 328 -0.24 40.50 -22.21
C LYS A 328 -0.21 41.03 -20.78
N ARG A 329 0.96 41.30 -20.23
CA ARG A 329 1.18 41.73 -18.84
C ARG A 329 0.64 40.72 -17.80
N GLY A 330 0.64 39.45 -18.15
CA GLY A 330 0.20 38.36 -17.25
C GLY A 330 -1.32 38.19 -17.14
N GLN A 331 -2.10 38.80 -18.07
CA GLN A 331 -3.56 38.69 -18.08
C GLN A 331 -4.10 38.60 -19.49
N VAL A 332 -4.93 37.59 -19.77
CA VAL A 332 -5.60 37.43 -21.07
C VAL A 332 -7.08 37.12 -20.83
N ARG A 333 -7.95 37.80 -21.54
CA ARG A 333 -9.38 37.53 -21.54
C ARG A 333 -9.72 36.46 -22.58
N PHE A 334 -10.40 35.40 -22.15
CA PHE A 334 -11.06 34.44 -23.02
C PHE A 334 -12.55 34.47 -22.70
N HIS A 335 -13.36 34.86 -23.69
CA HIS A 335 -14.79 35.08 -23.51
C HIS A 335 -15.09 36.00 -22.31
N ASP A 336 -15.79 35.47 -21.30
CA ASP A 336 -16.21 36.18 -20.08
C ASP A 336 -15.20 36.08 -18.93
N ARG A 337 -14.11 35.28 -19.09
CA ARG A 337 -13.14 35.01 -18.03
C ARG A 337 -11.75 35.56 -18.32
N ILE A 338 -11.05 35.96 -17.26
CA ILE A 338 -9.66 36.45 -17.33
C ILE A 338 -8.75 35.38 -16.76
N MET A 339 -7.83 34.87 -17.59
CA MET A 339 -6.73 34.04 -17.18
C MET A 339 -5.58 34.90 -16.69
N LYS A 340 -4.93 34.50 -15.58
CA LYS A 340 -3.81 35.24 -14.99
C LYS A 340 -2.59 34.33 -14.84
N ASP A 341 -1.42 34.93 -15.02
CA ASP A 341 -0.15 34.34 -14.60
C ASP A 341 0.04 34.48 -13.09
N SER A 342 0.88 33.62 -12.51
CA SER A 342 1.30 33.76 -11.11
C SER A 342 2.30 34.89 -10.91
N HIS A 343 2.99 35.32 -11.97
CA HIS A 343 3.93 36.44 -11.96
C HIS A 343 3.21 37.74 -12.40
N GLU A 344 3.16 38.69 -11.49
CA GLU A 344 2.56 40.01 -11.77
C GLU A 344 3.33 40.74 -12.89
N GLY A 345 2.62 41.34 -13.83
CA GLY A 345 3.21 41.99 -14.99
C GLY A 345 3.53 41.06 -16.15
N GLY A 346 3.44 39.73 -15.98
CA GLY A 346 3.72 38.75 -17.01
C GLY A 346 5.20 38.68 -17.41
N PHE A 347 5.47 38.13 -18.59
CA PHE A 347 6.83 37.89 -19.08
C PHE A 347 7.11 38.62 -20.40
N GLY A 348 6.20 39.49 -20.84
CA GLY A 348 6.31 40.14 -22.13
C GLY A 348 6.16 39.17 -23.31
N ARG A 349 6.92 39.40 -24.38
CA ARG A 349 6.96 38.51 -25.55
C ARG A 349 8.08 37.46 -25.35
N ILE A 350 7.71 36.20 -25.22
CA ILE A 350 8.61 35.08 -24.99
C ILE A 350 8.36 33.94 -25.97
N THR A 351 9.29 33.01 -26.10
CA THR A 351 9.08 31.78 -26.87
C THR A 351 8.11 30.83 -26.15
N VAL A 352 7.48 29.93 -26.90
CA VAL A 352 6.63 28.85 -26.33
C VAL A 352 7.46 27.97 -25.38
N GLN A 353 8.70 27.65 -25.73
CA GLN A 353 9.64 27.00 -24.85
C GLN A 353 9.76 27.75 -23.52
N ARG A 354 10.10 29.04 -23.57
CA ARG A 354 10.24 29.84 -22.36
C ARG A 354 8.94 29.95 -21.58
N ALA A 355 7.79 29.98 -22.26
CA ALA A 355 6.47 29.98 -21.59
C ALA A 355 6.24 28.68 -20.75
N LEU A 356 6.73 27.52 -21.23
CA LEU A 356 6.71 26.28 -20.44
C LEU A 356 7.69 26.35 -19.26
N GLU A 357 8.92 26.81 -19.50
CA GLU A 357 9.99 26.90 -18.49
C GLU A 357 9.58 27.77 -17.29
N VAL A 358 8.99 28.96 -17.56
CA VAL A 358 8.50 29.88 -16.52
C VAL A 358 7.06 29.61 -16.11
N SER A 359 6.44 28.58 -16.71
CA SER A 359 5.06 28.16 -16.41
C SER A 359 4.01 29.26 -16.66
N ALA A 360 4.18 30.11 -17.69
CA ALA A 360 3.24 31.18 -18.06
C ALA A 360 1.89 30.58 -18.48
N ASN A 361 0.82 30.84 -17.71
CA ASN A 361 -0.54 30.41 -18.06
C ASN A 361 -1.01 31.06 -19.33
N THR A 362 -0.82 32.39 -19.39
CA THR A 362 -1.24 33.22 -20.54
C THR A 362 -0.50 32.83 -21.81
N GLY A 363 0.81 32.56 -21.73
CA GLY A 363 1.61 32.15 -22.88
C GLY A 363 1.13 30.81 -23.47
N ILE A 364 0.94 29.79 -22.62
CA ILE A 364 0.49 28.47 -23.06
C ILE A 364 -0.94 28.52 -23.62
N SER A 365 -1.86 29.14 -22.86
CA SER A 365 -3.27 29.20 -23.29
C SER A 365 -3.47 29.98 -24.57
N VAL A 366 -2.71 31.07 -24.81
CA VAL A 366 -2.74 31.81 -26.07
C VAL A 366 -2.21 30.97 -27.23
N ALA A 367 -1.10 30.26 -27.05
CA ALA A 367 -0.54 29.37 -28.07
C ALA A 367 -1.54 28.27 -28.47
N VAL A 368 -2.11 27.57 -27.51
CA VAL A 368 -3.08 26.48 -27.75
C VAL A 368 -4.38 27.02 -28.30
N HIS A 369 -4.91 28.12 -27.77
CA HIS A 369 -6.14 28.72 -28.26
C HIS A 369 -5.99 29.17 -29.71
N ARG A 370 -4.88 29.83 -30.08
CA ARG A 370 -4.58 30.24 -31.46
C ARG A 370 -4.53 29.03 -32.40
N ALA A 371 -3.95 27.92 -31.96
CA ALA A 371 -3.80 26.71 -32.76
C ALA A 371 -5.12 25.94 -32.96
N TYR A 372 -6.03 25.96 -31.96
CA TYR A 372 -7.17 25.03 -31.92
C TYR A 372 -8.55 25.67 -31.73
N GLN A 373 -8.69 27.01 -31.64
CA GLN A 373 -10.00 27.66 -31.42
C GLN A 373 -11.04 27.33 -32.50
N LYS A 374 -10.59 27.06 -33.74
CA LYS A 374 -11.46 26.66 -34.85
C LYS A 374 -11.75 25.18 -34.91
N ASP A 375 -10.95 24.36 -34.23
CA ASP A 375 -11.06 22.92 -34.23
C ASP A 375 -10.60 22.34 -32.85
N PRO A 376 -11.33 22.64 -31.76
CA PRO A 376 -10.95 22.19 -30.44
C PRO A 376 -11.09 20.66 -30.27
N LYS A 377 -11.89 19.99 -31.11
CA LYS A 377 -12.03 18.54 -31.13
C LYS A 377 -10.68 17.87 -31.44
N ARG A 378 -9.92 18.39 -32.40
CA ARG A 378 -8.59 17.87 -32.76
C ARG A 378 -7.60 17.91 -31.58
N PHE A 379 -7.66 18.97 -30.75
CA PHE A 379 -6.85 19.08 -29.55
C PHE A 379 -7.17 17.95 -28.58
N VAL A 380 -8.45 17.72 -28.29
CA VAL A 380 -8.89 16.65 -27.37
C VAL A 380 -8.55 15.27 -27.93
N GLU A 381 -8.71 15.05 -29.23
CA GLU A 381 -8.30 13.82 -29.90
C GLU A 381 -6.78 13.60 -29.81
N GLY A 382 -5.98 14.66 -29.89
CA GLY A 382 -4.54 14.62 -29.64
C GLY A 382 -4.20 14.11 -28.25
N LEU A 383 -4.86 14.64 -27.22
CA LEU A 383 -4.71 14.17 -25.84
C LEU A 383 -5.13 12.70 -25.68
N LYS A 384 -6.21 12.29 -26.36
CA LYS A 384 -6.67 10.90 -26.36
C LYS A 384 -5.65 9.95 -27.02
N ARG A 385 -5.03 10.35 -28.14
CA ARG A 385 -3.96 9.58 -28.80
C ARG A 385 -2.76 9.35 -27.89
N MET A 386 -2.48 10.29 -26.99
CA MET A 386 -1.42 10.16 -25.97
C MET A 386 -1.83 9.28 -24.76
N GLY A 387 -3.02 8.69 -24.75
CA GLY A 387 -3.47 7.79 -23.69
C GLY A 387 -4.07 8.45 -22.45
N LEU A 388 -4.24 9.79 -22.43
CA LEU A 388 -4.69 10.56 -21.26
C LEU A 388 -6.19 10.44 -20.95
N HIS A 389 -6.94 9.61 -21.67
CA HIS A 389 -8.39 9.43 -21.52
C HIS A 389 -8.78 8.09 -20.90
N GLN A 390 -7.81 7.23 -20.63
CA GLN A 390 -8.07 5.87 -20.14
C GLN A 390 -7.25 5.57 -18.87
N PRO A 391 -7.77 4.69 -18.00
CA PRO A 391 -7.02 4.22 -16.84
C PRO A 391 -5.70 3.56 -17.25
N THR A 392 -4.74 3.55 -16.35
CA THR A 392 -3.47 2.85 -16.57
C THR A 392 -3.62 1.33 -16.52
N GLY A 393 -4.74 0.83 -15.99
CA GLY A 393 -4.99 -0.60 -15.86
C GLY A 393 -4.17 -1.28 -14.77
N VAL A 394 -3.69 -0.51 -13.81
CA VAL A 394 -3.02 -1.06 -12.62
C VAL A 394 -3.94 -2.00 -11.87
N LEU A 395 -3.42 -3.16 -11.43
CA LEU A 395 -4.23 -4.17 -10.74
C LEU A 395 -4.58 -3.83 -9.29
N VAL A 396 -4.16 -2.67 -8.79
CA VAL A 396 -4.58 -2.15 -7.48
C VAL A 396 -5.94 -1.48 -7.63
N PRO A 397 -6.97 -1.92 -6.89
CA PRO A 397 -8.32 -1.36 -7.02
C PRO A 397 -8.40 0.12 -6.65
N GLY A 398 -9.30 0.85 -7.34
CA GLY A 398 -9.64 2.22 -7.01
C GLY A 398 -9.23 3.28 -8.04
N GLU A 399 -8.59 2.90 -9.13
CA GLU A 399 -8.23 3.84 -10.19
C GLU A 399 -9.49 4.33 -10.93
N PRO A 400 -9.78 5.66 -10.94
CA PRO A 400 -10.90 6.22 -11.71
C PRO A 400 -10.52 6.40 -13.18
N VAL A 401 -11.55 6.44 -14.02
CA VAL A 401 -11.40 6.87 -15.43
C VAL A 401 -11.06 8.36 -15.46
N PRO A 402 -10.02 8.78 -16.21
CA PRO A 402 -9.70 10.19 -16.39
C PRO A 402 -10.88 11.01 -16.90
N THR A 403 -11.03 12.22 -16.38
CA THR A 403 -12.01 13.17 -16.95
C THR A 403 -11.32 14.02 -18.02
N LEU A 404 -11.72 13.83 -19.27
CA LEU A 404 -11.25 14.59 -20.41
C LEU A 404 -12.45 14.86 -21.33
N ARG A 405 -13.10 16.02 -21.13
CA ARG A 405 -14.29 16.40 -21.89
C ARG A 405 -13.92 17.01 -23.24
N GLY A 406 -14.78 16.76 -24.24
CA GLY A 406 -14.65 17.31 -25.59
C GLY A 406 -15.79 18.26 -25.95
N PRO A 407 -15.64 18.98 -27.11
CA PRO A 407 -16.70 19.81 -27.65
C PRO A 407 -18.00 19.02 -27.83
N GLY A 408 -19.12 19.61 -27.40
CA GLY A 408 -20.45 18.99 -27.46
C GLY A 408 -20.80 18.15 -26.22
N GLU A 409 -19.86 17.85 -25.34
CA GLU A 409 -20.12 17.17 -24.06
C GLU A 409 -20.60 18.17 -23.01
N LYS A 410 -21.40 17.67 -22.04
CA LYS A 410 -21.92 18.48 -20.93
C LYS A 410 -20.77 19.11 -20.13
N GLY A 411 -20.79 20.42 -19.99
CA GLY A 411 -19.79 21.21 -19.28
C GLY A 411 -18.71 21.82 -20.19
N TRP A 412 -18.67 21.49 -21.49
CA TRP A 412 -17.82 22.22 -22.43
C TRP A 412 -18.35 23.62 -22.72
N SER A 413 -17.47 24.60 -22.66
CA SER A 413 -17.81 26.02 -22.89
C SER A 413 -16.73 26.75 -23.72
N GLY A 414 -16.93 28.02 -24.03
CA GLY A 414 -15.94 28.83 -24.75
C GLY A 414 -14.60 28.99 -24.02
N VAL A 415 -14.57 28.81 -22.70
CA VAL A 415 -13.34 28.88 -21.90
C VAL A 415 -12.67 27.52 -21.71
N SER A 416 -13.32 26.41 -22.05
CA SER A 416 -12.80 25.07 -21.77
C SER A 416 -11.46 24.79 -22.43
N LEU A 417 -11.29 25.13 -23.72
CA LEU A 417 -10.02 24.93 -24.42
C LEU A 417 -8.84 25.67 -23.74
N PRO A 418 -8.91 27.00 -23.47
CA PRO A 418 -7.82 27.68 -22.79
C PRO A 418 -7.59 27.22 -21.34
N TRP A 419 -8.63 26.83 -20.57
CA TRP A 419 -8.48 26.31 -19.21
C TRP A 419 -7.90 24.90 -19.21
N MET A 420 -8.36 24.03 -20.11
CA MET A 420 -7.81 22.68 -20.29
C MET A 420 -6.33 22.73 -20.65
N SER A 421 -5.90 23.70 -21.47
CA SER A 421 -4.50 23.83 -21.89
C SER A 421 -3.53 24.05 -20.72
N ILE A 422 -4.00 24.50 -19.59
CA ILE A 422 -3.21 24.71 -18.36
C ILE A 422 -3.60 23.75 -17.22
N GLY A 423 -4.39 22.71 -17.53
CA GLY A 423 -4.70 21.59 -16.63
C GLY A 423 -5.88 21.81 -15.69
N TYR A 424 -6.82 22.68 -16.05
CA TYR A 424 -8.14 22.76 -15.41
C TYR A 424 -9.20 22.10 -16.30
N GLU A 425 -10.35 21.81 -15.75
CA GLU A 425 -11.46 21.07 -16.42
C GLU A 425 -11.07 19.65 -16.88
N VAL A 426 -9.92 19.14 -16.42
CA VAL A 426 -9.47 17.76 -16.55
C VAL A 426 -9.23 17.17 -15.17
N ALA A 427 -9.42 15.86 -15.00
CA ALA A 427 -9.08 15.21 -13.76
C ALA A 427 -8.26 13.94 -14.04
N LEU A 428 -7.08 13.87 -13.43
CA LEU A 428 -6.12 12.78 -13.54
C LEU A 428 -5.60 12.41 -12.14
N THR A 429 -5.31 11.14 -11.95
CA THR A 429 -4.59 10.73 -10.74
C THR A 429 -3.09 11.04 -10.87
N PRO A 430 -2.38 11.18 -9.75
CA PRO A 430 -0.92 11.32 -9.79
C PRO A 430 -0.22 10.21 -10.58
N LEU A 431 -0.68 8.95 -10.47
CA LEU A 431 -0.13 7.84 -11.22
C LEU A 431 -0.36 7.98 -12.73
N GLN A 432 -1.54 8.45 -13.17
CA GLN A 432 -1.82 8.71 -14.58
C GLN A 432 -0.93 9.82 -15.14
N VAL A 433 -0.71 10.90 -14.38
CA VAL A 433 0.22 11.97 -14.76
C VAL A 433 1.65 11.44 -14.84
N LEU A 434 2.10 10.65 -13.84
CA LEU A 434 3.43 10.04 -13.85
C LEU A 434 3.63 9.12 -15.05
N THR A 435 2.64 8.28 -15.36
CA THR A 435 2.69 7.35 -16.51
C THR A 435 2.92 8.10 -17.83
N PHE A 436 2.28 9.27 -17.99
CA PHE A 436 2.52 10.13 -19.16
C PHE A 436 3.94 10.70 -19.19
N TYR A 437 4.45 11.22 -18.05
CA TYR A 437 5.84 11.72 -17.97
C TYR A 437 6.87 10.61 -18.14
N ASN A 438 6.57 9.41 -17.63
CA ASN A 438 7.40 8.22 -17.84
C ASN A 438 7.49 7.85 -19.32
N ALA A 439 6.40 7.98 -20.07
CA ALA A 439 6.43 7.75 -21.51
C ALA A 439 7.31 8.77 -22.25
N VAL A 440 7.31 10.04 -21.82
CA VAL A 440 8.23 11.05 -22.38
C VAL A 440 9.69 10.66 -22.08
N ALA A 441 10.00 10.27 -20.84
CA ALA A 441 11.31 9.77 -20.43
C ALA A 441 11.73 8.51 -21.22
N ASN A 442 10.77 7.67 -21.59
CA ASN A 442 10.97 6.40 -22.31
C ASN A 442 10.84 6.58 -23.85
N LYS A 443 11.25 7.73 -24.36
CA LYS A 443 11.29 8.04 -25.81
C LYS A 443 9.91 7.90 -26.50
N GLY A 444 8.84 8.17 -25.79
CA GLY A 444 7.47 8.11 -26.27
C GLY A 444 6.75 6.77 -26.02
N ARG A 445 7.42 5.77 -25.49
CA ARG A 445 6.85 4.46 -25.17
C ARG A 445 6.20 4.47 -23.80
N MET A 446 4.88 4.29 -23.73
CA MET A 446 4.11 4.33 -22.49
C MET A 446 4.00 2.92 -21.89
N MET A 447 4.56 2.75 -20.71
CA MET A 447 4.53 1.49 -19.96
C MET A 447 3.38 1.50 -18.96
N GLN A 448 2.75 0.34 -18.76
CA GLN A 448 1.76 0.14 -17.71
C GLN A 448 2.44 0.14 -16.33
N PRO A 449 1.96 0.92 -15.35
CA PRO A 449 2.45 0.82 -13.99
C PRO A 449 2.18 -0.57 -13.41
N GLN A 450 3.22 -1.22 -12.90
CA GLN A 450 3.14 -2.55 -12.31
C GLN A 450 3.77 -2.58 -10.93
N PHE A 451 3.10 -3.31 -10.00
CA PHE A 451 3.54 -3.48 -8.61
C PHE A 451 4.04 -4.89 -8.32
N VAL A 452 3.80 -5.84 -9.22
CA VAL A 452 4.13 -7.26 -9.05
C VAL A 452 4.91 -7.75 -10.24
N GLU A 453 6.01 -8.41 -9.96
CA GLU A 453 6.88 -9.05 -10.96
C GLU A 453 6.51 -10.51 -11.19
N ARG A 454 6.29 -11.27 -10.11
CA ARG A 454 5.96 -12.70 -10.19
C ARG A 454 5.18 -13.19 -8.98
N ILE A 455 4.54 -14.33 -9.18
CA ILE A 455 3.84 -15.09 -8.15
C ILE A 455 4.51 -16.44 -8.01
N THR A 456 4.76 -16.88 -6.79
CA THR A 456 5.35 -18.18 -6.49
C THR A 456 4.42 -19.03 -5.61
N ARG A 457 4.52 -20.35 -5.78
CA ARG A 457 3.87 -21.33 -4.89
C ARG A 457 4.88 -22.39 -4.52
N ASN A 458 5.11 -22.60 -3.24
CA ASN A 458 6.13 -23.53 -2.73
C ASN A 458 7.51 -23.27 -3.38
N GLY A 459 7.90 -22.01 -3.52
CA GLY A 459 9.17 -21.57 -4.10
C GLY A 459 9.27 -21.67 -5.63
N ARG A 460 8.23 -22.14 -6.32
CA ARG A 460 8.21 -22.22 -7.80
C ARG A 460 7.38 -21.08 -8.37
N THR A 461 7.88 -20.41 -9.41
CA THR A 461 7.12 -19.39 -10.14
C THR A 461 5.94 -20.04 -10.84
N VAL A 462 4.73 -19.55 -10.56
CA VAL A 462 3.48 -19.98 -11.20
C VAL A 462 2.95 -18.95 -12.18
N GLU A 463 3.34 -17.69 -12.02
CA GLU A 463 3.00 -16.60 -12.93
C GLU A 463 4.08 -15.52 -12.92
N GLU A 464 4.38 -14.92 -14.07
CA GLU A 464 5.32 -13.84 -14.25
C GLU A 464 4.65 -12.68 -14.98
N PHE A 465 4.79 -11.48 -14.45
CA PHE A 465 4.23 -10.24 -15.02
C PHE A 465 5.32 -9.46 -15.72
N LYS A 466 5.47 -9.69 -17.01
CA LYS A 466 6.42 -8.92 -17.84
C LYS A 466 5.95 -7.48 -18.00
N PRO A 467 6.87 -6.52 -18.25
CA PRO A 467 6.51 -5.14 -18.58
C PRO A 467 5.53 -5.08 -19.76
N VAL A 468 4.43 -4.36 -19.56
CA VAL A 468 3.36 -4.21 -20.56
C VAL A 468 3.42 -2.81 -21.17
N VAL A 469 3.37 -2.76 -22.49
CA VAL A 469 3.31 -1.50 -23.24
C VAL A 469 1.86 -1.12 -23.48
N MET A 470 1.44 0.03 -22.97
CA MET A 470 0.11 0.59 -23.20
C MET A 470 0.00 1.30 -24.54
N ASN A 471 1.05 2.02 -24.92
CA ASN A 471 1.13 2.74 -26.20
C ASN A 471 2.59 2.75 -26.66
N GLU A 472 2.83 2.21 -27.86
CA GLU A 472 4.19 2.13 -28.41
C GLU A 472 4.77 3.51 -28.73
N ARG A 473 3.91 4.50 -29.02
CA ARG A 473 4.36 5.82 -29.46
C ARG A 473 3.32 6.90 -29.17
N ILE A 474 3.48 7.63 -28.07
CA ILE A 474 2.59 8.75 -27.73
C ILE A 474 2.81 10.00 -28.60
N ALA A 475 4.00 10.16 -29.17
CA ALA A 475 4.37 11.23 -30.10
C ALA A 475 5.62 10.84 -30.90
N SER A 476 5.94 11.61 -31.94
CA SER A 476 7.14 11.43 -32.76
C SER A 476 8.43 11.68 -31.95
N GLU A 477 9.54 11.11 -32.39
CA GLU A 477 10.85 11.29 -31.73
C GLU A 477 11.26 12.77 -31.67
N SER A 478 10.96 13.53 -32.71
CA SER A 478 11.23 14.97 -32.77
C SER A 478 10.42 15.76 -31.73
N THR A 479 9.15 15.41 -31.55
CA THR A 479 8.31 16.00 -30.50
C THR A 479 8.85 15.66 -29.11
N ILE A 480 9.19 14.38 -28.87
CA ILE A 480 9.76 13.93 -27.60
C ILE A 480 11.08 14.67 -27.28
N ALA A 481 12.00 14.77 -28.26
CA ALA A 481 13.26 15.51 -28.07
C ALA A 481 12.99 16.98 -27.72
N THR A 482 12.10 17.64 -28.47
CA THR A 482 11.75 19.05 -28.23
C THR A 482 11.20 19.26 -26.80
N VAL A 483 10.27 18.43 -26.34
CA VAL A 483 9.67 18.60 -25.00
C VAL A 483 10.62 18.15 -23.89
N HIS A 484 11.52 17.22 -24.15
CA HIS A 484 12.61 16.87 -23.24
C HIS A 484 13.48 18.10 -22.94
N ASP A 485 13.95 18.82 -23.98
CA ASP A 485 14.77 20.04 -23.80
C ASP A 485 14.00 21.12 -23.01
N MET A 486 12.70 21.26 -23.29
CA MET A 486 11.84 22.17 -22.51
C MET A 486 11.77 21.78 -21.03
N LEU A 487 11.66 20.48 -20.70
CA LEU A 487 11.61 20.00 -19.30
C LEU A 487 12.94 20.16 -18.58
N VAL A 488 14.06 19.98 -19.26
CA VAL A 488 15.40 20.32 -18.74
C VAL A 488 15.46 21.82 -18.45
N GLY A 489 15.01 22.66 -19.38
CA GLY A 489 14.96 24.12 -19.23
C GLY A 489 14.17 24.61 -18.01
N VAL A 490 13.11 23.89 -17.60
CA VAL A 490 12.36 24.19 -16.37
C VAL A 490 13.25 24.15 -15.13
N VAL A 491 14.19 23.19 -15.07
CA VAL A 491 15.13 23.03 -13.95
C VAL A 491 16.35 23.92 -14.13
N ASP A 492 16.84 24.11 -15.35
CA ASP A 492 18.04 24.88 -15.60
C ASP A 492 17.83 26.39 -15.46
N SER A 493 16.74 26.91 -15.95
CA SER A 493 16.51 28.35 -16.00
C SER A 493 15.08 28.78 -15.64
N GLY A 494 14.19 27.80 -15.43
CA GLY A 494 12.77 28.01 -15.21
C GLY A 494 12.34 28.05 -13.74
N THR A 495 11.14 27.52 -13.48
CA THR A 495 10.50 27.54 -12.16
C THR A 495 11.13 26.60 -11.14
N ALA A 496 12.02 25.70 -11.52
CA ALA A 496 12.57 24.64 -10.63
C ALA A 496 14.09 24.72 -10.48
N THR A 497 14.70 25.89 -10.62
CA THR A 497 16.16 26.07 -10.49
C THR A 497 16.75 25.63 -9.16
N ASN A 498 15.96 25.64 -8.10
CA ASN A 498 16.32 25.14 -6.78
C ASN A 498 16.48 23.61 -6.71
N LEU A 499 16.08 22.87 -7.78
CA LEU A 499 16.20 21.42 -7.86
C LEU A 499 17.44 20.95 -8.62
N LYS A 500 18.27 21.86 -9.13
CA LYS A 500 19.53 21.47 -9.79
C LYS A 500 20.35 20.52 -8.91
N ALA A 501 20.74 19.40 -9.48
CA ALA A 501 21.63 18.45 -8.84
C ALA A 501 23.08 18.66 -9.34
N ALA A 502 24.06 18.36 -8.47
CA ALA A 502 25.46 18.61 -8.81
C ALA A 502 26.04 17.58 -9.80
N HIS A 503 25.45 16.40 -9.86
CA HIS A 503 26.05 15.25 -10.56
C HIS A 503 25.20 14.67 -11.68
N PHE A 504 23.96 15.11 -11.82
CA PHE A 504 23.03 14.65 -12.87
C PHE A 504 22.01 15.73 -13.19
N ALA A 505 21.48 15.70 -14.41
CA ALA A 505 20.43 16.59 -14.83
C ALA A 505 19.05 16.02 -14.45
N ILE A 506 18.11 16.92 -14.12
CA ILE A 506 16.70 16.60 -13.87
C ILE A 506 15.87 17.26 -14.96
N ALA A 507 14.95 16.51 -15.55
CA ALA A 507 13.91 17.02 -16.42
C ALA A 507 12.55 16.92 -15.72
N GLY A 508 11.78 18.02 -15.67
CA GLY A 508 10.50 17.96 -14.97
C GLY A 508 9.68 19.24 -15.04
N LYS A 509 8.54 19.25 -14.38
CA LYS A 509 7.59 20.36 -14.36
C LYS A 509 6.98 20.56 -12.98
N THR A 510 6.95 21.81 -12.55
CA THR A 510 6.22 22.25 -11.37
C THR A 510 4.72 22.39 -11.68
N GLY A 511 3.89 22.06 -10.71
CA GLY A 511 2.47 22.35 -10.70
C GLY A 511 2.07 23.12 -9.46
N THR A 512 1.15 24.07 -9.62
CA THR A 512 0.49 24.78 -8.53
C THR A 512 -0.94 25.04 -9.02
N ALA A 513 -1.88 24.21 -8.54
CA ALA A 513 -3.28 24.30 -8.94
C ALA A 513 -4.13 24.76 -7.75
N GLN A 514 -5.14 25.58 -8.01
CA GLN A 514 -6.16 25.85 -7.01
C GLN A 514 -7.10 24.65 -6.88
N ILE A 515 -7.48 24.32 -5.65
CA ILE A 515 -8.38 23.21 -5.38
C ILE A 515 -9.81 23.71 -5.31
N ALA A 516 -10.67 23.20 -6.19
CA ALA A 516 -12.10 23.46 -6.09
C ALA A 516 -12.71 22.62 -4.95
N ARG A 517 -13.46 23.28 -4.06
CA ARG A 517 -14.30 22.63 -3.05
C ARG A 517 -15.75 22.92 -3.38
N ASN A 518 -16.58 21.89 -3.44
CA ASN A 518 -18.00 22.00 -3.83
C ASN A 518 -18.22 22.79 -5.13
N GLY A 519 -17.30 22.66 -6.10
CA GLY A 519 -17.36 23.39 -7.38
C GLY A 519 -16.90 24.85 -7.32
N SER A 520 -16.36 25.33 -6.19
CA SER A 520 -15.83 26.68 -6.02
C SER A 520 -14.36 26.67 -5.61
N TYR A 521 -13.54 27.54 -6.21
CA TYR A 521 -12.13 27.76 -5.83
C TYR A 521 -11.97 28.74 -4.64
N ARG A 522 -13.07 29.32 -4.12
CA ARG A 522 -13.03 30.36 -3.07
C ARG A 522 -13.78 29.99 -1.81
N GLU A 523 -14.44 28.84 -1.77
CA GLU A 523 -15.17 28.37 -0.60
C GLU A 523 -14.20 28.05 0.55
N ASN A 524 -14.38 28.68 1.69
CA ASN A 524 -13.52 28.56 2.88
C ASN A 524 -12.04 28.94 2.66
N GLY A 525 -11.76 29.90 1.74
CA GLY A 525 -10.42 30.32 1.38
C GLY A 525 -9.82 29.53 0.21
N VAL A 526 -8.78 30.10 -0.41
CA VAL A 526 -8.09 29.45 -1.54
C VAL A 526 -7.16 28.36 -0.99
N SER A 527 -7.36 27.13 -1.41
CA SER A 527 -6.46 26.01 -1.14
C SER A 527 -5.69 25.63 -2.38
N TYR A 528 -4.46 25.16 -2.22
CA TYR A 528 -3.58 24.84 -3.33
C TYR A 528 -3.13 23.38 -3.29
N GLN A 529 -2.90 22.82 -4.48
CA GLN A 529 -2.18 21.60 -4.72
C GLN A 529 -0.82 21.96 -5.30
N ALA A 530 0.25 21.64 -4.58
CA ALA A 530 1.62 21.78 -5.03
C ALA A 530 2.12 20.47 -5.60
N SER A 531 2.73 20.46 -6.78
CA SER A 531 3.24 19.24 -7.38
C SER A 531 4.55 19.46 -8.14
N PHE A 532 5.34 18.39 -8.23
CA PHE A 532 6.46 18.27 -9.15
C PHE A 532 6.47 16.86 -9.75
N VAL A 533 6.61 16.78 -11.07
CA VAL A 533 6.75 15.52 -11.81
C VAL A 533 7.89 15.63 -12.79
N GLY A 534 8.69 14.58 -12.86
CA GLY A 534 9.86 14.58 -13.74
C GLY A 534 10.59 13.24 -13.74
N TYR A 535 11.77 13.23 -14.32
CA TYR A 535 12.62 12.04 -14.42
C TYR A 535 14.11 12.40 -14.35
N PHE A 536 14.91 11.41 -13.99
CA PHE A 536 16.35 11.56 -13.81
C PHE A 536 17.07 10.21 -14.02
N PRO A 537 18.39 10.23 -14.37
CA PRO A 537 19.10 11.37 -14.96
C PRO A 537 18.40 11.82 -16.25
N ALA A 538 18.41 13.11 -16.62
CA ALA A 538 17.67 13.57 -17.79
C ALA A 538 18.25 13.04 -19.10
N ASP A 539 19.58 12.95 -19.20
CA ASP A 539 20.32 12.48 -20.38
C ASP A 539 20.15 10.98 -20.64
N ALA A 540 19.93 10.18 -19.59
CA ALA A 540 19.69 8.74 -19.67
C ALA A 540 18.62 8.31 -18.65
N PRO A 541 17.34 8.61 -18.89
CA PRO A 541 16.29 8.45 -17.89
C PRO A 541 16.15 7.01 -17.40
N LYS A 542 16.28 6.82 -16.07
CA LYS A 542 16.11 5.52 -15.40
C LYS A 542 14.90 5.51 -14.49
N TYR A 543 14.64 6.63 -13.81
CA TYR A 543 13.53 6.76 -12.89
C TYR A 543 12.71 8.01 -13.20
N SER A 544 11.41 7.88 -13.12
CA SER A 544 10.46 8.97 -13.08
C SER A 544 9.81 9.05 -11.70
N CYS A 545 9.47 10.25 -11.27
CA CYS A 545 8.87 10.47 -9.96
C CYS A 545 7.84 11.58 -10.03
N ILE A 546 6.74 11.43 -9.29
CA ILE A 546 5.75 12.47 -9.03
C ILE A 546 5.59 12.67 -7.54
N VAL A 547 5.51 13.94 -7.16
CA VAL A 547 5.18 14.37 -5.80
C VAL A 547 3.99 15.30 -5.88
N VAL A 548 2.95 15.04 -5.09
CA VAL A 548 1.78 15.90 -4.96
C VAL A 548 1.53 16.16 -3.48
N VAL A 549 1.42 17.43 -3.11
CA VAL A 549 1.11 17.89 -1.75
C VAL A 549 -0.12 18.77 -1.81
N ASN A 550 -1.12 18.42 -1.03
CA ASN A 550 -2.43 19.07 -1.03
C ASN A 550 -2.65 19.89 0.25
N GLY A 551 -3.14 21.11 0.06
CA GLY A 551 -3.53 21.99 1.14
C GLY A 551 -2.36 22.41 2.07
N PRO A 552 -1.18 22.82 1.56
CA PRO A 552 -0.16 23.43 2.41
C PRO A 552 -0.70 24.74 3.00
N THR A 553 -0.46 24.96 4.30
CA THR A 553 -0.97 26.13 5.05
C THR A 553 0.13 27.05 5.52
N THR A 554 1.38 26.58 5.56
CA THR A 554 2.55 27.32 6.04
C THR A 554 3.70 27.25 5.04
N SER A 555 4.63 28.20 5.10
CA SER A 555 5.91 28.17 4.36
C SER A 555 5.78 28.10 2.82
N GLY A 556 4.68 28.59 2.25
CA GLY A 556 4.46 28.65 0.81
C GLY A 556 3.60 27.51 0.24
N TYR A 557 3.22 27.68 -1.04
CA TYR A 557 2.31 26.77 -1.74
C TYR A 557 2.77 26.43 -3.17
N TYR A 558 3.93 26.92 -3.60
CA TYR A 558 4.44 26.64 -4.94
C TYR A 558 5.05 25.24 -5.05
N GLY A 559 4.86 24.59 -6.21
CA GLY A 559 5.34 23.23 -6.44
C GLY A 559 6.84 23.04 -6.25
N ASN A 560 7.67 24.02 -6.65
CA ASN A 560 9.13 23.97 -6.45
C ASN A 560 9.56 24.13 -4.99
N VAL A 561 8.73 24.77 -4.15
CA VAL A 561 9.01 24.98 -2.72
C VAL A 561 8.53 23.80 -1.88
N VAL A 562 7.34 23.26 -2.19
CA VAL A 562 6.69 22.25 -1.36
C VAL A 562 6.99 20.82 -1.85
N ALA A 563 6.79 20.54 -3.15
CA ALA A 563 6.96 19.21 -3.73
C ALA A 563 8.37 18.96 -4.26
N GLY A 564 9.03 19.99 -4.77
CA GLY A 564 10.37 19.91 -5.34
C GLY A 564 11.42 19.33 -4.40
N PRO A 565 11.55 19.79 -3.15
CA PRO A 565 12.54 19.26 -2.20
C PRO A 565 12.38 17.76 -1.93
N ILE A 566 11.14 17.24 -1.90
CA ILE A 566 10.87 15.81 -1.76
C ILE A 566 11.42 15.05 -2.98
N PHE A 567 11.09 15.52 -4.18
CA PHE A 567 11.59 14.93 -5.42
C PHE A 567 13.12 14.91 -5.46
N LYS A 568 13.74 16.05 -5.16
CA LYS A 568 15.21 16.18 -5.18
C LYS A 568 15.89 15.23 -4.21
N GLU A 569 15.41 15.13 -2.99
CA GLU A 569 15.95 14.22 -1.98
C GLU A 569 15.88 12.76 -2.44
N ILE A 570 14.76 12.35 -3.02
CA ILE A 570 14.58 11.00 -3.58
C ILE A 570 15.56 10.78 -4.74
N ALA A 571 15.67 11.74 -5.67
CA ALA A 571 16.58 11.65 -6.81
C ALA A 571 18.05 11.59 -6.38
N ASP A 572 18.47 12.44 -5.45
CA ASP A 572 19.84 12.46 -4.92
C ASP A 572 20.17 11.13 -4.22
N LYS A 573 19.21 10.57 -3.45
CA LYS A 573 19.40 9.30 -2.74
C LYS A 573 19.48 8.11 -3.70
N ILE A 574 18.62 8.06 -4.71
CA ILE A 574 18.67 7.03 -5.74
C ILE A 574 20.01 7.11 -6.49
N TYR A 575 20.40 8.30 -6.92
CA TYR A 575 21.65 8.49 -7.66
C TYR A 575 22.87 8.08 -6.83
N SER A 576 22.91 8.44 -5.54
CA SER A 576 24.02 8.09 -4.67
C SER A 576 24.13 6.60 -4.34
N ASN A 577 23.01 5.88 -4.31
CA ASN A 577 22.95 4.47 -3.92
C ASN A 577 23.06 3.49 -5.11
N ARG A 578 22.87 3.96 -6.34
CA ARG A 578 22.85 3.14 -7.55
C ARG A 578 24.11 3.43 -8.38
N LEU A 579 25.13 2.58 -8.24
CA LEU A 579 26.41 2.72 -8.96
C LEU A 579 26.23 2.76 -10.48
N GLU A 580 25.25 2.06 -11.01
CA GLU A 580 24.93 2.05 -12.44
C GLU A 580 24.46 3.41 -12.99
N LEU A 581 24.04 4.33 -12.11
CA LEU A 581 23.68 5.70 -12.50
C LEU A 581 24.88 6.65 -12.48
N GLN A 582 25.90 6.30 -11.72
CA GLN A 582 27.08 7.14 -11.59
C GLN A 582 27.90 7.00 -12.88
N GLN A 583 28.18 8.12 -13.53
CA GLN A 583 29.17 8.11 -14.60
C GLN A 583 30.47 7.61 -14.00
N PRO A 584 31.18 6.68 -14.67
CA PRO A 584 32.50 6.28 -14.19
C PRO A 584 33.29 7.56 -14.02
N THR A 585 33.72 7.83 -12.79
CA THR A 585 34.63 8.93 -12.52
C THR A 585 35.80 8.70 -13.48
N ARG A 586 35.93 9.52 -14.51
CA ARG A 586 37.19 9.55 -15.27
C ARG A 586 38.20 9.88 -14.21
N LEU A 587 38.86 8.86 -13.69
CA LEU A 587 40.15 9.06 -13.02
C LEU A 587 40.91 9.88 -14.03
N ALA A 588 41.17 11.15 -13.70
CA ALA A 588 41.97 11.99 -14.56
C ALA A 588 43.14 11.10 -14.94
N GLU A 589 43.28 10.83 -16.25
CA GLU A 589 44.45 10.09 -16.72
C GLU A 589 45.63 10.83 -16.14
N VAL A 590 46.21 10.22 -15.12
CA VAL A 590 47.48 10.72 -14.56
C VAL A 590 48.47 10.41 -15.64
N THR A 591 48.56 11.35 -16.59
CA THR A 591 49.53 11.33 -17.65
C THR A 591 50.89 11.56 -16.99
N GLY A 592 51.51 10.47 -16.61
CA GLY A 592 52.84 10.42 -16.05
C GLY A 592 52.98 9.39 -14.91
N PRO A 593 54.06 8.67 -14.83
CA PRO A 593 54.32 7.76 -13.73
C PRO A 593 54.39 8.56 -12.43
N ARG A 594 53.40 8.37 -11.52
CA ARG A 594 53.51 8.86 -10.16
C ARG A 594 54.52 7.99 -9.43
N THR A 595 55.72 8.49 -9.31
CA THR A 595 56.70 7.93 -8.38
C THR A 595 56.10 8.07 -6.97
N PRO A 596 55.98 7.01 -6.18
CA PRO A 596 55.55 7.14 -4.80
C PRO A 596 56.51 8.06 -4.07
N VAL A 597 56.01 9.16 -3.49
CA VAL A 597 56.85 10.03 -2.65
C VAL A 597 56.98 9.32 -1.30
N SER A 598 58.12 8.67 -1.08
CA SER A 598 58.48 8.14 0.23
C SER A 598 59.22 9.20 1.02
N MET A 599 58.66 9.62 2.14
CA MET A 599 59.24 10.61 3.05
C MET A 599 60.17 9.98 4.11
N GLY A 600 60.38 8.67 4.09
CA GLY A 600 61.24 7.95 5.03
C GLY A 600 61.87 6.72 4.39
N GLY A 601 63.17 6.56 4.50
CA GLY A 601 63.93 5.41 4.01
C GLY A 601 65.25 5.82 3.41
N HIS A 602 66.19 4.86 3.33
CA HIS A 602 67.48 5.09 2.72
C HIS A 602 67.37 5.15 1.19
N ALA A 603 67.84 6.22 0.55
CA ALA A 603 67.64 6.48 -0.88
C ALA A 603 68.07 5.31 -1.79
N GLY A 604 69.14 4.57 -1.40
CA GLY A 604 69.57 3.39 -2.11
C GLY A 604 68.58 2.22 -2.10
N ASP A 605 67.94 1.97 -0.97
CA ASP A 605 67.02 0.87 -0.81
C ASP A 605 65.72 1.15 -1.56
N ILE A 606 65.27 2.41 -1.52
CA ILE A 606 64.08 2.87 -2.29
C ILE A 606 64.37 2.73 -3.79
N ARG A 607 65.51 3.11 -4.26
CA ARG A 607 65.92 2.99 -5.67
C ARG A 607 65.94 1.52 -6.12
N THR A 608 66.53 0.64 -5.30
CA THR A 608 66.55 -0.80 -5.57
C THR A 608 65.15 -1.42 -5.62
N ALA A 609 64.27 -1.04 -4.70
CA ALA A 609 62.93 -1.52 -4.69
C ALA A 609 62.11 -1.03 -5.92
N LEU A 610 62.26 0.24 -6.31
CA LEU A 610 61.58 0.79 -7.49
C LEU A 610 62.09 0.17 -8.79
N GLN A 611 63.40 -0.15 -8.88
CA GLN A 611 63.98 -0.89 -10.00
C GLN A 611 63.44 -2.31 -10.09
N GLY A 612 63.33 -3.02 -8.96
CA GLY A 612 62.77 -4.38 -8.91
C GLY A 612 61.26 -4.44 -9.26
N LEU A 613 60.53 -3.35 -9.04
CA LEU A 613 59.11 -3.20 -9.37
C LEU A 613 58.86 -2.58 -10.76
N HIS A 614 59.91 -2.28 -11.53
CA HIS A 614 59.87 -1.60 -12.83
C HIS A 614 59.08 -0.25 -12.79
N VAL A 615 59.13 0.46 -11.67
CA VAL A 615 58.55 1.79 -11.51
C VAL A 615 59.56 2.85 -11.91
N PRO A 616 59.32 3.71 -12.90
CA PRO A 616 60.24 4.76 -13.27
C PRO A 616 60.42 5.78 -12.12
N PHE A 617 61.66 6.17 -11.84
CA PHE A 617 62.02 7.18 -10.84
C PHE A 617 63.08 8.15 -11.40
N SER A 618 63.00 9.40 -10.98
CA SER A 618 63.99 10.45 -11.29
C SER A 618 65.01 10.61 -10.17
#